data_a7519eb8116293e6e680764f7ddefdcc
#
_entry.id   a7519eb8116293e6e680764f7ddefdcc
#
_cell.length_a   1.000
_cell.length_b   1.000
_cell.length_c   1.000
_cell.angle_alpha   90.00
_cell.angle_beta   90.00
_cell.angle_gamma   90.00
#
_symmetry.space_group_name_H-M   'P 1'
#
loop_
_entity.id
_entity.type
_entity.pdbx_description
1 polymer ?
#
loop_
_entity_poly.entity_id
_entity_poly.type
_entity_poly.pdbx_seq_one_letter_code
_entity_poly.pdbx_strand_id
1 'polypeptide(L)'
;DSLNNMNERIILSSMDGFEVYKIADIIRCEANGSYTTFFIKEDRKVVTSKTLNNFEKLLSDLPFVRVHSKHLVNINYIKKYISGRGGYIVFEDGSQVDVSERKKKEFIRLMKVHARST
;
A
#
# COMPACT_ATOMS: atom_id res chain seq x y z
N ASP A 1 1.72 -18.17 6.53
CA ASP A 1 0.52 -18.77 5.98
C ASP A 1 -0.52 -17.72 5.72
N SER A 2 -1.32 -17.91 4.67
CA SER A 2 -2.24 -16.88 4.19
C SER A 2 -3.35 -16.55 5.19
N LEU A 3 -3.78 -17.54 5.99
CA LEU A 3 -4.79 -17.31 7.02
C LEU A 3 -4.28 -16.36 8.10
N ASN A 4 -3.02 -16.53 8.50
CA ASN A 4 -2.41 -15.66 9.49
C ASN A 4 -2.28 -14.24 8.96
N ASN A 5 -1.91 -14.10 7.68
CA ASN A 5 -1.76 -12.78 7.05
C ASN A 5 -3.08 -12.01 7.01
N MET A 6 -4.20 -12.71 6.81
CA MET A 6 -5.52 -12.09 6.76
C MET A 6 -5.94 -11.50 8.11
N ASN A 7 -5.39 -12.03 9.21
CA ASN A 7 -5.76 -11.61 10.55
C ASN A 7 -4.70 -10.77 11.24
N GLU A 8 -3.59 -10.51 10.58
CA GLU A 8 -2.51 -9.72 11.17
C GLU A 8 -2.92 -8.28 11.38
N ARG A 9 -2.39 -7.70 12.43
CA ARG A 9 -2.62 -6.30 12.78
C ARG A 9 -1.32 -5.55 12.86
N ILE A 10 -1.39 -4.25 12.66
CA ILE A 10 -0.24 -3.36 12.75
C ILE A 10 -0.49 -2.36 13.88
N ILE A 11 0.56 -2.03 14.59
CA ILE A 11 0.53 -1.01 15.62
C ILE A 11 1.11 0.28 15.03
N LEU A 12 0.35 1.35 15.09
CA LEU A 12 0.79 2.66 14.62
C LEU A 12 0.90 3.58 15.82
N SER A 13 2.11 3.99 16.15
CA SER A 13 2.38 4.81 17.33
C SER A 13 1.87 6.24 17.13
N SER A 14 1.36 6.81 18.20
CA SER A 14 0.88 8.19 18.26
C SER A 14 1.43 8.86 19.51
N MET A 15 1.14 10.15 19.66
CA MET A 15 1.60 10.91 20.85
C MET A 15 1.02 10.37 22.14
N ASP A 16 -0.22 9.85 22.09
CA ASP A 16 -0.94 9.39 23.28
C ASP A 16 -0.78 7.89 23.53
N GLY A 17 0.01 7.19 22.69
CA GLY A 17 0.16 5.75 22.82
C GLY A 17 0.25 5.11 21.44
N PHE A 18 -0.70 4.22 21.11
CA PHE A 18 -0.74 3.63 19.79
C PHE A 18 -2.16 3.23 19.43
N GLU A 19 -2.37 3.06 18.13
CA GLU A 19 -3.62 2.52 17.60
C GLU A 19 -3.31 1.22 16.87
N VAL A 20 -4.28 0.32 16.82
CA VAL A 20 -4.11 -0.99 16.20
C VAL A 20 -5.10 -1.12 15.05
N TYR A 21 -4.57 -1.51 13.88
CA TYR A 21 -5.40 -1.69 12.69
C TYR A 21 -5.15 -3.05 12.07
N LYS A 22 -6.16 -3.58 11.41
CA LYS A 22 -5.98 -4.80 10.61
C LYS A 22 -5.21 -4.43 9.35
N ILE A 23 -4.18 -5.18 9.04
CA ILE A 23 -3.39 -4.94 7.83
C ILE A 23 -4.27 -5.08 6.60
N ALA A 24 -5.22 -6.00 6.61
CA ALA A 24 -6.16 -6.20 5.51
C ALA A 24 -7.03 -4.97 5.22
N ASP A 25 -7.15 -4.05 6.17
CA ASP A 25 -7.96 -2.84 5.99
C ASP A 25 -7.16 -1.68 5.38
N ILE A 26 -5.84 -1.82 5.26
CA ILE A 26 -4.98 -0.77 4.73
C ILE A 26 -5.03 -0.79 3.21
N ILE A 27 -5.45 0.33 2.63
CA ILE A 27 -5.54 0.48 1.17
C ILE A 27 -4.17 0.82 0.59
N ARG A 28 -3.51 1.81 1.17
CA ARG A 28 -2.20 2.26 0.70
C ARG A 28 -1.54 3.17 1.73
N CYS A 29 -0.26 3.38 1.54
CA CYS A 29 0.55 4.27 2.39
C CYS A 29 1.22 5.30 1.50
N GLU A 30 1.30 6.53 1.97
CA GLU A 30 1.87 7.63 1.19
C GLU A 30 2.90 8.38 2.02
N ALA A 31 4.07 8.60 1.44
CA ALA A 31 5.13 9.37 2.10
C ALA A 31 4.83 10.85 2.01
N ASN A 32 5.07 11.56 3.11
CA ASN A 32 4.95 13.00 3.17
C ASN A 32 6.12 13.50 4.03
N GLY A 33 7.27 13.72 3.38
CA GLY A 33 8.50 14.00 4.09
C GLY A 33 8.91 12.81 4.95
N SER A 34 9.13 13.05 6.24
CA SER A 34 9.49 11.99 7.19
C SER A 34 8.28 11.28 7.77
N TYR A 35 7.07 11.69 7.38
CA TYR A 35 5.82 11.11 7.85
C TYR A 35 5.26 10.15 6.81
N THR A 36 4.40 9.24 7.26
CA THR A 36 3.65 8.35 6.37
C THR A 36 2.18 8.44 6.72
N THR A 37 1.35 8.61 5.69
CA THR A 37 -0.10 8.60 5.83
C THR A 37 -0.63 7.24 5.41
N PHE A 38 -1.39 6.59 6.28
CA PHE A 38 -2.07 5.35 5.97
C PHE A 38 -3.50 5.66 5.58
N PHE A 39 -3.88 5.19 4.40
CA PHE A 39 -5.27 5.28 3.94
C PHE A 39 -5.93 3.94 4.21
N ILE A 40 -6.94 3.97 5.06
CA ILE A 40 -7.60 2.77 5.58
C ILE A 40 -9.05 2.80 5.10
N LYS A 41 -9.65 1.64 4.91
CA LYS A 41 -11.03 1.58 4.41
C LYS A 41 -11.98 2.37 5.30
N GLU A 42 -13.14 2.75 4.73
CA GLU A 42 -14.14 3.59 5.40
C GLU A 42 -13.65 5.02 5.62
N ASP A 43 -12.84 5.53 4.67
CA ASP A 43 -12.35 6.91 4.65
C ASP A 43 -11.53 7.29 5.88
N ARG A 44 -10.87 6.32 6.52
CA ARG A 44 -10.00 6.58 7.66
C ARG A 44 -8.58 6.88 7.19
N LYS A 45 -7.93 7.81 7.88
CA LYS A 45 -6.53 8.17 7.63
C LYS A 45 -5.79 8.21 8.94
N VAL A 46 -4.55 7.73 8.92
CA VAL A 46 -3.67 7.79 10.08
C VAL A 46 -2.30 8.29 9.63
N VAL A 47 -1.77 9.31 10.31
CA VAL A 47 -0.45 9.86 10.02
C VAL A 47 0.51 9.39 11.10
N THR A 48 1.64 8.83 10.67
CA THR A 48 2.66 8.34 11.59
C THR A 48 3.97 9.08 11.35
N SER A 49 4.85 9.08 12.35
CA SER A 49 6.14 9.75 12.25
C SER A 49 7.26 8.88 11.70
N LYS A 50 6.94 7.66 11.25
CA LYS A 50 7.91 6.77 10.63
C LYS A 50 7.91 6.95 9.13
N THR A 51 9.05 6.66 8.48
CA THR A 51 9.19 6.81 7.03
C THR A 51 8.52 5.66 6.28
N LEU A 52 8.22 5.90 5.01
CA LEU A 52 7.65 4.87 4.15
C LEU A 52 8.59 3.67 4.01
N ASN A 53 9.91 3.90 4.01
CA ASN A 53 10.89 2.81 3.95
C ASN A 53 10.75 1.85 5.14
N ASN A 54 10.46 2.38 6.32
CA ASN A 54 10.23 1.54 7.50
C ASN A 54 9.04 0.61 7.28
N PHE A 55 7.97 1.14 6.72
CA PHE A 55 6.76 0.35 6.50
C PHE A 55 6.92 -0.63 5.33
N GLU A 56 7.69 -0.27 4.32
CA GLU A 56 8.00 -1.21 3.24
C GLU A 56 8.68 -2.46 3.79
N LYS A 57 9.62 -2.29 4.71
CA LYS A 57 10.30 -3.41 5.34
C LYS A 57 9.36 -4.20 6.25
N LEU A 58 8.57 -3.49 7.04
CA LEU A 58 7.65 -4.11 7.99
C LEU A 58 6.58 -4.96 7.30
N LEU A 59 6.16 -4.54 6.11
CA LEU A 59 5.10 -5.19 5.35
C LEU A 59 5.63 -6.01 4.18
N SER A 60 6.92 -6.35 4.17
CA SER A 60 7.60 -6.91 3.01
C SER A 60 7.12 -8.31 2.61
N ASP A 61 6.59 -9.08 3.56
CA ASP A 61 6.08 -10.43 3.29
C ASP A 61 4.58 -10.46 3.00
N LEU A 62 3.98 -9.29 2.86
CA LEU A 62 2.54 -9.14 2.65
C LEU A 62 2.28 -8.57 1.26
N PRO A 63 1.03 -8.53 0.81
CA PRO A 63 0.72 -8.07 -0.56
C PRO A 63 0.83 -6.55 -0.73
N PHE A 64 1.92 -5.98 -0.25
CA PHE A 64 2.22 -4.55 -0.40
C PHE A 64 3.37 -4.37 -1.37
N VAL A 65 3.24 -3.42 -2.28
CA VAL A 65 4.24 -3.17 -3.33
C VAL A 65 4.57 -1.69 -3.37
N ARG A 66 5.88 -1.40 -3.38
CA ARG A 66 6.35 -0.03 -3.57
C ARG A 66 6.26 0.29 -5.06
N VAL A 67 5.36 1.19 -5.45
CA VAL A 67 5.13 1.53 -6.86
C VAL A 67 5.69 2.89 -7.25
N HIS A 68 6.11 3.66 -6.24
CA HIS A 68 6.60 5.00 -6.43
C HIS A 68 7.42 5.36 -5.19
N SER A 69 8.31 6.34 -5.31
CA SER A 69 9.07 6.78 -4.13
C SER A 69 8.16 7.22 -2.98
N LYS A 70 6.95 7.67 -3.32
CA LYS A 70 5.98 8.17 -2.33
C LYS A 70 4.84 7.20 -2.01
N HIS A 71 4.75 6.05 -2.68
CA HIS A 71 3.57 5.19 -2.57
C HIS A 71 3.91 3.73 -2.34
N LEU A 72 3.31 3.16 -1.30
CA LEU A 72 3.32 1.74 -0.99
C LEU A 72 1.87 1.29 -0.99
N VAL A 73 1.50 0.34 -1.84
CA VAL A 73 0.09 0.02 -2.08
C VAL A 73 -0.23 -1.43 -1.76
N ASN A 74 -1.45 -1.64 -1.30
CA ASN A 74 -1.99 -2.98 -1.07
C ASN A 74 -2.61 -3.49 -2.36
N ILE A 75 -2.03 -4.54 -2.91
CA ILE A 75 -2.46 -5.12 -4.18
C ILE A 75 -3.95 -5.49 -4.15
N ASN A 76 -4.45 -5.92 -2.99
CA ASN A 76 -5.83 -6.39 -2.87
C ASN A 76 -6.88 -5.31 -3.08
N TYR A 77 -6.50 -4.04 -3.04
CA TYR A 77 -7.43 -2.93 -3.25
C TYR A 77 -7.32 -2.32 -4.63
N ILE A 78 -6.46 -2.84 -5.48
CA ILE A 78 -6.29 -2.32 -6.83
C ILE A 78 -7.47 -2.74 -7.69
N LYS A 79 -8.13 -1.76 -8.29
CA LYS A 79 -9.25 -1.99 -9.20
C LYS A 79 -8.77 -2.12 -10.64
N LYS A 80 -7.89 -1.23 -11.07
CA LYS A 80 -7.35 -1.27 -12.43
C LYS A 80 -6.05 -0.48 -12.53
N TYR A 81 -5.31 -0.76 -13.58
CA TYR A 81 -4.08 -0.04 -13.90
C TYR A 81 -4.22 0.54 -15.30
N ILE A 82 -3.97 1.83 -15.42
CA ILE A 82 -4.00 2.53 -16.72
C ILE A 82 -2.56 2.66 -17.20
N SER A 83 -2.25 1.97 -18.30
CA SER A 83 -0.89 1.96 -18.86
C SER A 83 -0.63 3.21 -19.70
N GLY A 84 0.63 3.36 -20.14
CA GLY A 84 1.06 4.45 -20.98
C GLY A 84 2.03 5.36 -20.26
N ARG A 85 2.35 6.49 -20.89
CA ARG A 85 3.21 7.48 -20.23
C ARG A 85 2.49 8.01 -19.01
N GLY A 86 3.16 7.94 -17.85
CA GLY A 86 2.52 8.35 -16.62
C GLY A 86 1.45 7.38 -16.15
N GLY A 87 1.68 6.09 -16.31
CA GLY A 87 0.74 5.07 -15.88
C GLY A 87 0.35 5.19 -14.41
N TYR A 88 -0.87 4.82 -14.09
CA TYR A 88 -1.36 4.96 -12.72
C TYR A 88 -2.35 3.85 -12.34
N ILE A 89 -2.49 3.69 -11.03
CA ILE A 89 -3.38 2.69 -10.42
C ILE A 89 -4.64 3.39 -9.95
N VAL A 90 -5.79 2.76 -10.16
CA VAL A 90 -7.06 3.19 -9.57
C VAL A 90 -7.45 2.16 -8.52
N PHE A 91 -7.77 2.63 -7.32
CA PHE A 91 -8.16 1.76 -6.20
C PHE A 91 -9.68 1.66 -6.10
N GLU A 92 -10.14 0.69 -5.31
CA GLU A 92 -11.57 0.46 -5.13
C GLU A 92 -12.29 1.65 -4.50
N ASP A 93 -11.58 2.47 -3.74
CA ASP A 93 -12.13 3.69 -3.15
C ASP A 93 -12.14 4.87 -4.11
N GLY A 94 -11.69 4.69 -5.34
CA GLY A 94 -11.65 5.73 -6.36
C GLY A 94 -10.36 6.55 -6.37
N SER A 95 -9.49 6.39 -5.38
CA SER A 95 -8.22 7.12 -5.37
C SER A 95 -7.29 6.61 -6.47
N GLN A 96 -6.33 7.45 -6.85
CA GLN A 96 -5.38 7.15 -7.91
C GLN A 96 -3.96 7.38 -7.43
N VAL A 97 -3.03 6.54 -7.89
CA VAL A 97 -1.62 6.62 -7.51
C VAL A 97 -0.75 6.38 -8.74
N ASP A 98 0.22 7.26 -8.96
CA ASP A 98 1.16 7.11 -10.07
C ASP A 98 2.12 5.95 -9.82
N VAL A 99 2.49 5.26 -10.89
CA VAL A 99 3.52 4.23 -10.87
C VAL A 99 4.75 4.78 -11.56
N SER A 100 5.89 4.81 -10.86
CA SER A 100 7.10 5.31 -11.46
C SER A 100 7.57 4.39 -12.58
N GLU A 101 8.24 4.96 -13.60
CA GLU A 101 8.77 4.20 -14.73
C GLU A 101 9.63 3.04 -14.26
N ARG A 102 10.47 3.31 -13.27
CA ARG A 102 11.39 2.32 -12.75
C ARG A 102 10.69 1.14 -12.09
N LYS A 103 9.49 1.36 -11.54
CA LYS A 103 8.75 0.34 -10.79
C LYS A 103 7.70 -0.40 -11.61
N LYS A 104 7.40 0.06 -12.82
CA LYS A 104 6.31 -0.52 -13.63
C LYS A 104 6.46 -2.00 -13.89
N LYS A 105 7.64 -2.42 -14.32
CA LYS A 105 7.87 -3.81 -14.71
C LYS A 105 7.68 -4.76 -13.53
N GLU A 106 8.25 -4.39 -12.39
CA GLU A 106 8.13 -5.19 -11.18
C GLU A 106 6.69 -5.21 -10.67
N PHE A 107 6.01 -4.07 -10.72
CA PHE A 107 4.62 -3.98 -10.31
C PHE A 107 3.74 -4.92 -11.13
N ILE A 108 3.89 -4.89 -12.46
CA ILE A 108 3.08 -5.75 -13.34
C ILE A 108 3.39 -7.23 -13.08
N ARG A 109 4.66 -7.55 -12.87
CA ARG A 109 5.06 -8.92 -12.55
C ARG A 109 4.38 -9.41 -11.27
N LEU A 110 4.39 -8.58 -10.23
CA LEU A 110 3.80 -8.95 -8.95
C LEU A 110 2.28 -9.08 -9.05
N MET A 111 1.63 -8.24 -9.83
CA MET A 111 0.19 -8.37 -10.06
C MET A 111 -0.15 -9.72 -10.69
N LYS A 112 0.66 -10.17 -11.65
CA LYS A 112 0.41 -11.45 -12.32
C LYS A 112 0.68 -12.65 -11.42
N VAL A 113 1.50 -12.48 -10.39
CA VAL A 113 1.72 -13.51 -9.39
C VAL A 113 0.50 -13.62 -8.46
N HIS A 114 -0.13 -12.50 -8.15
CA HIS A 114 -1.22 -12.47 -7.17
C HIS A 114 -2.61 -12.58 -7.79
N ALA A 115 -2.73 -12.52 -9.11
CA ALA A 115 -4.02 -12.61 -9.79
C ALA A 115 -3.84 -13.32 -11.13
N ARG A 116 -4.88 -14.05 -11.54
CA ARG A 116 -4.85 -14.72 -12.85
C ARG A 116 -5.05 -13.69 -13.95
N SER A 117 -4.33 -13.87 -15.06
CA SER A 117 -4.29 -12.89 -16.14
C SER A 117 -4.76 -13.52 -17.45
N THR A 118 -5.35 -12.68 -18.30
CA THR A 118 -5.71 -13.07 -19.67
C THR A 118 -4.49 -13.19 -20.55
#